data_70269c47d65d33acc7eb3425b03dcf2a
#
_entry.id   70269c47d65d33acc7eb3425b03dcf2a
#
_cell.length_a   1.000
_cell.length_b   1.000
_cell.length_c   1.000
_cell.angle_alpha   90.00
_cell.angle_beta   90.00
_cell.angle_gamma   90.00
#
_symmetry.space_group_name_H-M   'P 1'
#
loop_
_entity.id
_entity.type
_entity.pdbx_description
1 polymer ?
#
loop_
_entity_poly.entity_id
_entity_poly.type
_entity_poly.pdbx_seq_one_letter_code
_entity_poly.pdbx_strand_id
1 'polypeptide(L)'
;LGRSLLVTPAIEEGMTEREVYLPQGVWHALWTGRAQEGGQTIRVSCPLTELPVFVRDGTALPLNLNDAMIMGTTEPDGVMGNRTDGYENLCFLLFGARGESRFHDELGNDLTLRWQNGEIQTEGTITCPVTVLADFLTAGVAAKLFGRTVYGIRKEPQ
;
A
#
# COMPACT_ATOMS: atom_id res chain seq x y z
N LEU A 1 -6.52 5.98 -9.47
CA LEU A 1 -7.24 6.40 -8.27
C LEU A 1 -6.45 7.50 -7.55
N GLY A 2 -7.02 8.70 -7.49
CA GLY A 2 -6.30 9.85 -7.00
C GLY A 2 -5.03 10.13 -7.82
N ARG A 3 -4.00 10.68 -7.17
CA ARG A 3 -2.71 10.98 -7.80
C ARG A 3 -1.66 9.88 -7.59
N SER A 4 -1.96 8.89 -6.76
CA SER A 4 -0.98 7.94 -6.23
C SER A 4 -1.11 6.53 -6.79
N LEU A 5 -2.28 6.14 -7.32
CA LEU A 5 -2.53 4.79 -7.81
C LEU A 5 -2.94 4.81 -9.29
N LEU A 6 -2.30 3.94 -10.08
CA LEU A 6 -2.70 3.62 -11.44
C LEU A 6 -3.12 2.14 -11.50
N VAL A 7 -4.39 1.89 -11.80
CA VAL A 7 -4.98 0.55 -11.87
C VAL A 7 -5.25 0.20 -13.33
N THR A 8 -4.80 -0.96 -13.77
CA THR A 8 -4.82 -1.35 -15.19
C THR A 8 -5.45 -2.73 -15.39
N PRO A 9 -6.79 -2.85 -15.25
CA PRO A 9 -7.47 -4.13 -15.39
C PRO A 9 -7.39 -4.67 -16.82
N ALA A 10 -7.44 -6.01 -16.98
CA ALA A 10 -7.76 -6.62 -18.25
C ALA A 10 -9.20 -6.23 -18.66
N ILE A 11 -9.39 -5.74 -19.88
CA ILE A 11 -10.68 -5.23 -20.38
C ILE A 11 -11.27 -6.07 -21.51
N GLU A 12 -10.54 -7.07 -21.99
CA GLU A 12 -10.96 -7.98 -23.05
C GLU A 12 -10.80 -9.42 -22.59
N GLU A 13 -11.71 -10.28 -23.03
CA GLU A 13 -11.65 -11.72 -22.76
C GLU A 13 -10.37 -12.34 -23.36
N GLY A 14 -9.66 -13.12 -22.54
CA GLY A 14 -8.41 -13.76 -22.96
C GLY A 14 -7.17 -12.85 -22.97
N MET A 15 -7.31 -11.59 -22.57
CA MET A 15 -6.17 -10.68 -22.46
C MET A 15 -5.23 -11.15 -21.35
N THR A 16 -3.95 -11.35 -21.67
CA THR A 16 -2.89 -11.73 -20.72
C THR A 16 -1.81 -10.66 -20.58
N GLU A 17 -1.79 -9.70 -21.49
CA GLU A 17 -0.88 -8.55 -21.50
C GLU A 17 -1.59 -7.34 -22.06
N ARG A 18 -1.17 -6.15 -21.62
CA ARG A 18 -1.65 -4.88 -22.18
C ARG A 18 -0.58 -3.79 -22.16
N GLU A 19 -0.76 -2.81 -23.03
CA GLU A 19 0.03 -1.58 -23.00
C GLU A 19 -0.57 -0.58 -22.02
N VAL A 20 0.29 0.02 -21.21
CA VAL A 20 -0.08 0.98 -20.18
C VAL A 20 0.85 2.18 -20.28
N TYR A 21 0.28 3.38 -20.42
CA TYR A 21 1.05 4.61 -20.30
C TYR A 21 1.22 4.95 -18.81
N LEU A 22 2.47 4.98 -18.34
CA LEU A 22 2.82 5.50 -17.02
C LEU A 22 3.07 7.01 -17.14
N PRO A 23 2.35 7.86 -16.41
CA PRO A 23 2.65 9.30 -16.34
C PRO A 23 4.07 9.57 -15.85
N GLN A 24 4.59 10.77 -16.10
CA GLN A 24 5.93 11.17 -15.65
C GLN A 24 6.12 10.96 -14.14
N GLY A 25 7.31 10.54 -13.75
CA GLY A 25 7.72 10.20 -12.39
C GLY A 25 8.07 8.73 -12.26
N VAL A 26 8.38 8.29 -11.04
CA VAL A 26 8.69 6.89 -10.75
C VAL A 26 7.45 6.20 -10.20
N TRP A 27 7.22 4.98 -10.64
CA TRP A 27 6.09 4.13 -10.25
C TRP A 27 6.57 2.78 -9.77
N HIS A 28 5.95 2.24 -8.76
CA HIS A 28 6.27 0.93 -8.21
C HIS A 28 5.13 -0.04 -8.53
N ALA A 29 5.45 -1.18 -9.14
CA ALA A 29 4.48 -2.24 -9.31
C ALA A 29 4.09 -2.81 -7.94
N LEU A 30 2.81 -2.80 -7.61
CA LEU A 30 2.31 -3.18 -6.27
C LEU A 30 2.73 -4.61 -5.89
N TRP A 31 2.60 -5.56 -6.83
CA TRP A 31 2.87 -6.98 -6.60
C TRP A 31 4.34 -7.33 -6.44
N THR A 32 5.24 -6.58 -7.06
CA THR A 32 6.68 -6.90 -7.05
C THR A 32 7.53 -5.88 -6.31
N GLY A 33 7.00 -4.69 -6.02
CA GLY A 33 7.75 -3.55 -5.48
C GLY A 33 8.72 -2.92 -6.48
N ARG A 34 8.82 -3.43 -7.73
CA ARG A 34 9.77 -2.93 -8.73
C ARG A 34 9.46 -1.51 -9.16
N ALA A 35 10.48 -0.65 -9.09
CA ALA A 35 10.41 0.71 -9.61
C ALA A 35 10.47 0.72 -11.15
N GLN A 36 9.69 1.62 -11.74
CA GLN A 36 9.55 1.82 -13.17
C GLN A 36 9.52 3.31 -13.48
N GLU A 37 10.35 3.75 -14.41
CA GLU A 37 10.28 5.12 -14.89
C GLU A 37 9.00 5.36 -15.69
N GLY A 38 8.32 6.46 -15.40
CA GLY A 38 7.15 6.90 -16.15
C GLY A 38 7.50 7.79 -17.35
N GLY A 39 6.51 8.47 -17.91
CA GLY A 39 6.63 9.22 -19.16
C GLY A 39 6.70 8.32 -20.38
N GLN A 40 6.33 7.05 -20.28
CA GLN A 40 6.40 6.07 -21.35
C GLN A 40 5.27 5.04 -21.30
N THR A 41 5.06 4.37 -22.42
CA THR A 41 4.17 3.21 -22.49
C THR A 41 4.99 1.95 -22.24
N ILE A 42 4.48 1.11 -21.33
CA ILE A 42 5.08 -0.17 -20.99
C ILE A 42 4.11 -1.31 -21.31
N ARG A 43 4.62 -2.52 -21.53
CA ARG A 43 3.81 -3.73 -21.62
C ARG A 43 3.75 -4.39 -20.25
N VAL A 44 2.53 -4.70 -19.80
CA VAL A 44 2.23 -5.25 -18.47
C VAL A 44 1.50 -6.57 -18.64
N SER A 45 1.97 -7.60 -17.92
CA SER A 45 1.23 -8.85 -17.76
C SER A 45 -0.01 -8.60 -16.91
N CYS A 46 -1.15 -9.12 -17.33
CA CYS A 46 -2.43 -9.01 -16.61
C CYS A 46 -3.15 -10.38 -16.56
N PRO A 47 -2.60 -11.35 -15.80
CA PRO A 47 -3.26 -12.62 -15.61
C PRO A 47 -4.57 -12.44 -14.82
N LEU A 48 -5.52 -13.34 -14.97
CA LEU A 48 -6.83 -13.25 -14.29
C LEU A 48 -6.73 -13.22 -12.75
N THR A 49 -5.63 -13.71 -12.21
CA THR A 49 -5.40 -13.80 -10.77
C THR A 49 -4.74 -12.57 -10.16
N GLU A 50 -4.29 -11.62 -10.99
CA GLU A 50 -3.52 -10.47 -10.53
C GLU A 50 -3.93 -9.20 -11.27
N LEU A 51 -4.49 -8.25 -10.55
CA LEU A 51 -4.79 -6.93 -11.08
C LEU A 51 -3.52 -6.07 -11.08
N PRO A 52 -2.99 -5.66 -12.22
CA PRO A 52 -1.81 -4.80 -12.26
C PRO A 52 -2.13 -3.41 -11.68
N VAL A 53 -1.40 -3.04 -10.63
CA VAL A 53 -1.50 -1.75 -9.96
C VAL A 53 -0.11 -1.15 -9.81
N PHE A 54 0.00 0.13 -10.09
CA PHE A 54 1.22 0.90 -9.87
C PHE A 54 0.98 1.98 -8.83
N VAL A 55 1.92 2.12 -7.93
CA VAL A 55 1.91 3.12 -6.87
C VAL A 55 3.00 4.14 -7.15
N ARG A 56 2.66 5.42 -7.05
CA ARG A 56 3.60 6.51 -7.29
C ARG A 56 4.68 6.53 -6.20
N ASP A 57 5.92 6.79 -6.59
CA ASP A 57 7.03 7.00 -5.66
C ASP A 57 6.72 8.11 -4.64
N GLY A 58 7.17 7.93 -3.41
CA GLY A 58 6.87 8.85 -2.32
C GLY A 58 5.46 8.71 -1.72
N THR A 59 4.74 7.61 -2.02
CA THR A 59 3.40 7.34 -1.48
C THR A 59 3.47 6.41 -0.27
N ALA A 60 2.69 6.69 0.77
CA ALA A 60 2.32 5.75 1.81
C ALA A 60 0.90 5.23 1.52
N LEU A 61 0.78 3.95 1.17
CA LEU A 61 -0.50 3.32 0.87
C LEU A 61 -1.14 2.81 2.16
N PRO A 62 -2.33 3.33 2.57
CA PRO A 62 -3.02 2.85 3.75
C PRO A 62 -3.67 1.48 3.48
N LEU A 63 -3.52 0.57 4.44
CA LEU A 63 -4.06 -0.78 4.42
C LEU A 63 -4.73 -1.09 5.75
N ASN A 64 -5.85 -1.81 5.71
CA ASN A 64 -6.48 -2.37 6.91
C ASN A 64 -6.07 -3.84 7.02
N LEU A 65 -5.25 -4.16 8.01
CA LEU A 65 -4.77 -5.51 8.28
C LEU A 65 -5.36 -6.00 9.61
N ASN A 66 -5.51 -7.33 9.74
CA ASN A 66 -5.87 -7.93 11.02
C ASN A 66 -4.63 -8.06 11.94
N ASP A 67 -4.82 -8.57 13.16
CA ASP A 67 -3.72 -8.78 14.13
C ASP A 67 -2.64 -9.75 13.63
N ALA A 68 -2.99 -10.68 12.72
CA ALA A 68 -2.03 -11.55 12.06
C ALA A 68 -1.31 -10.89 10.87
N MET A 69 -1.51 -9.59 10.65
CA MET A 69 -0.95 -8.81 9.54
C MET A 69 -1.36 -9.35 8.15
N ILE A 70 -2.59 -9.83 8.04
CA ILE A 70 -3.18 -10.34 6.79
C ILE A 70 -4.26 -9.39 6.30
N MET A 71 -4.23 -9.08 5.01
CA MET A 71 -5.21 -8.25 4.33
C MET A 71 -6.38 -9.09 3.80
N GLY A 72 -7.60 -8.52 3.82
CA GLY A 72 -8.77 -9.13 3.17
C GLY A 72 -9.33 -10.35 3.89
N THR A 73 -9.18 -10.42 5.21
CA THR A 73 -9.88 -11.44 6.01
C THR A 73 -11.39 -11.22 5.94
N THR A 74 -12.12 -12.31 5.72
CA THR A 74 -13.58 -12.31 5.85
C THR A 74 -13.96 -12.19 7.33
N GLU A 75 -14.98 -11.39 7.62
CA GLU A 75 -15.65 -11.44 8.92
C GLU A 75 -16.14 -12.86 9.20
N PRO A 76 -16.37 -13.23 10.48
CA PRO A 76 -16.82 -14.58 10.87
C PRO A 76 -18.04 -15.07 10.09
N ASP A 77 -18.88 -14.17 9.59
CA ASP A 77 -20.09 -14.47 8.82
C ASP A 77 -19.86 -14.63 7.31
N GLY A 78 -18.61 -14.60 6.85
CA GLY A 78 -18.27 -14.68 5.42
C GLY A 78 -18.58 -13.41 4.62
N VAL A 79 -18.98 -12.34 5.26
CA VAL A 79 -19.18 -11.03 4.62
C VAL A 79 -17.87 -10.27 4.61
N MET A 80 -17.43 -9.84 3.44
CA MET A 80 -16.36 -8.84 3.35
C MET A 80 -16.93 -7.50 3.81
N GLY A 81 -16.82 -7.25 5.13
CA GLY A 81 -17.28 -6.02 5.73
C GLY A 81 -16.31 -4.87 5.49
N ASN A 82 -16.84 -3.73 5.09
CA ASN A 82 -16.21 -2.47 5.45
C ASN A 82 -16.41 -2.32 6.94
N ARG A 83 -15.39 -2.56 7.74
CA ARG A 83 -15.45 -2.14 9.14
C ARG A 83 -15.55 -0.64 9.17
N THR A 84 -16.72 -0.15 9.55
CA THR A 84 -16.98 1.28 9.78
C THR A 84 -16.57 1.70 11.19
N ASP A 85 -16.24 0.75 12.05
CA ASP A 85 -16.08 0.92 13.50
C ASP A 85 -14.61 1.02 13.93
N GLY A 86 -13.66 0.88 13.02
CA GLY A 86 -12.23 1.04 13.30
C GLY A 86 -11.34 0.07 12.55
N TYR A 87 -10.04 0.18 12.84
CA TYR A 87 -9.01 -0.71 12.31
C TYR A 87 -8.48 -1.59 13.44
N GLU A 88 -8.25 -2.88 13.16
CA GLU A 88 -7.44 -3.71 14.06
C GLU A 88 -5.99 -3.21 14.03
N ASN A 89 -5.46 -3.03 12.82
CA ASN A 89 -4.18 -2.41 12.57
C ASN A 89 -4.27 -1.52 11.33
N LEU A 90 -4.12 -0.22 11.51
CA LEU A 90 -3.94 0.71 10.40
C LEU A 90 -2.50 0.62 9.91
N CYS A 91 -2.32 0.11 8.72
CA CYS A 91 -0.98 -0.09 8.15
C CYS A 91 -0.73 0.85 7.01
N PHE A 92 0.51 1.30 6.87
CA PHE A 92 0.97 2.11 5.74
C PHE A 92 2.13 1.41 5.06
N LEU A 93 1.98 1.04 3.81
CA LEU A 93 3.06 0.52 2.99
C LEU A 93 3.72 1.68 2.24
N LEU A 94 4.99 1.93 2.53
CA LEU A 94 5.78 3.00 1.93
C LEU A 94 6.37 2.57 0.60
N PHE A 95 6.28 3.45 -0.39
CA PHE A 95 6.88 3.30 -1.71
C PHE A 95 7.93 4.39 -1.95
N GLY A 96 9.14 3.96 -2.34
CA GLY A 96 10.27 4.86 -2.56
C GLY A 96 11.13 5.09 -1.32
N ALA A 97 12.35 5.61 -1.55
CA ALA A 97 13.34 5.85 -0.50
C ALA A 97 13.04 7.08 0.36
N ARG A 98 12.12 7.93 -0.08
CA ARG A 98 11.68 9.15 0.61
C ARG A 98 10.25 9.51 0.22
N GLY A 99 9.56 10.17 1.11
CA GLY A 99 8.22 10.69 0.84
C GLY A 99 7.62 11.41 2.04
N GLU A 100 6.48 12.01 1.79
CA GLU A 100 5.59 12.57 2.79
C GLU A 100 4.15 12.24 2.40
N SER A 101 3.38 11.73 3.34
CA SER A 101 1.96 11.46 3.16
C SER A 101 1.18 11.90 4.40
N ARG A 102 0.00 12.45 4.17
CA ARG A 102 -0.95 12.76 5.22
C ARG A 102 -2.18 11.88 5.07
N PHE A 103 -2.58 11.27 6.17
CA PHE A 103 -3.77 10.43 6.29
C PHE A 103 -4.72 11.07 7.30
N HIS A 104 -5.99 11.15 6.93
CA HIS A 104 -7.07 11.62 7.78
C HIS A 104 -8.30 10.75 7.54
N ASP A 105 -9.02 10.39 8.61
CA ASP A 105 -10.27 9.63 8.54
C ASP A 105 -11.34 10.18 9.49
N GLU A 106 -12.53 9.61 9.38
CA GLU A 106 -13.68 9.98 10.21
C GLU A 106 -13.60 9.42 11.65
N LEU A 107 -12.64 8.52 11.93
CA LEU A 107 -12.43 7.90 13.24
C LEU A 107 -11.52 8.73 14.14
N GLY A 108 -11.02 9.84 13.65
CA GLY A 108 -10.15 10.77 14.39
C GLY A 108 -8.66 10.51 14.21
N ASN A 109 -8.28 9.65 13.27
CA ASN A 109 -6.87 9.53 12.90
C ASN A 109 -6.48 10.71 11.99
N ASP A 110 -5.45 11.43 12.39
CA ASP A 110 -4.79 12.47 11.58
C ASP A 110 -3.29 12.26 11.71
N LEU A 111 -2.69 11.63 10.70
CA LEU A 111 -1.31 11.18 10.74
C LEU A 111 -0.53 11.75 9.57
N THR A 112 0.59 12.38 9.86
CA THR A 112 1.60 12.75 8.87
C THR A 112 2.77 11.78 8.97
N LEU A 113 3.10 11.16 7.86
CA LEU A 113 4.22 10.25 7.70
C LEU A 113 5.29 10.91 6.84
N ARG A 114 6.53 10.94 7.31
CA ARG A 114 7.71 11.38 6.56
C ARG A 114 8.77 10.31 6.64
N TRP A 115 9.40 9.98 5.51
CA TRP A 115 10.50 9.04 5.50
C TRP A 115 11.59 9.47 4.54
N GLN A 116 12.82 9.23 4.92
CA GLN A 116 14.01 9.49 4.12
C GLN A 116 15.20 8.70 4.69
N ASN A 117 16.03 8.13 3.82
CA ASN A 117 17.26 7.41 4.19
C ASN A 117 17.05 6.30 5.24
N GLY A 118 15.92 5.60 5.19
CA GLY A 118 15.59 4.53 6.14
C GLY A 118 15.00 5.00 7.47
N GLU A 119 14.95 6.30 7.73
CA GLU A 119 14.28 6.87 8.89
C GLU A 119 12.81 7.16 8.60
N ILE A 120 11.94 6.84 9.57
CA ILE A 120 10.50 7.05 9.50
C ILE A 120 10.07 7.92 10.68
N GLN A 121 9.44 9.04 10.38
CA GLN A 121 8.86 9.95 11.34
C GLN A 121 7.35 9.97 11.20
N THR A 122 6.65 9.93 12.32
CA THR A 122 5.19 10.02 12.37
C THR A 122 4.80 11.13 13.34
N GLU A 123 3.84 11.96 12.93
CA GLU A 123 3.31 13.06 13.71
C GLU A 123 1.79 13.08 13.57
N GLY A 124 1.09 13.30 14.68
CA GLY A 124 -0.36 13.43 14.69
C GLY A 124 -1.04 12.54 15.72
N THR A 125 -2.35 12.41 15.62
CA THR A 125 -3.21 11.64 16.53
C THR A 125 -3.59 10.31 15.89
N ILE A 126 -3.50 9.24 16.67
CA ILE A 126 -3.96 7.91 16.24
C ILE A 126 -4.85 7.30 17.31
N THR A 127 -5.92 6.63 16.89
CA THR A 127 -6.93 5.99 17.76
C THR A 127 -6.80 4.47 17.81
N CYS A 128 -5.94 3.89 16.97
CA CYS A 128 -5.69 2.47 16.84
C CYS A 128 -4.18 2.21 16.66
N PRO A 129 -3.71 0.96 16.81
CA PRO A 129 -2.33 0.60 16.47
C PRO A 129 -2.01 0.95 15.02
N VAL A 130 -0.84 1.53 14.79
CA VAL A 130 -0.35 1.87 13.44
C VAL A 130 0.94 1.12 13.16
N THR A 131 1.01 0.46 12.02
CA THR A 131 2.21 -0.20 11.54
C THR A 131 2.67 0.44 10.23
N VAL A 132 3.91 0.89 10.18
CA VAL A 132 4.52 1.42 8.96
C VAL A 132 5.45 0.39 8.36
N LEU A 133 5.10 -0.10 7.17
CA LEU A 133 5.77 -1.16 6.43
C LEU A 133 6.59 -0.57 5.29
N ALA A 134 7.76 -1.11 5.01
CA ALA A 134 8.57 -0.67 3.88
C ALA A 134 9.49 -1.78 3.38
N ASP A 135 9.74 -1.83 2.07
CA ASP A 135 10.64 -2.80 1.45
C ASP A 135 12.12 -2.59 1.87
N PHE A 136 12.49 -1.39 2.34
CA PHE A 136 13.84 -1.12 2.85
C PHE A 136 14.07 -1.53 4.30
N LEU A 137 13.01 -1.93 5.03
CA LEU A 137 13.12 -2.46 6.38
C LEU A 137 13.42 -3.97 6.33
N THR A 138 14.31 -4.43 7.20
CA THR A 138 14.78 -5.83 7.24
C THR A 138 14.41 -6.56 8.53
N ALA A 139 13.78 -5.87 9.47
CA ALA A 139 13.37 -6.41 10.77
C ALA A 139 12.15 -5.70 11.31
N GLY A 140 11.50 -6.28 12.33
CA GLY A 140 10.32 -5.73 12.97
C GLY A 140 9.09 -6.61 12.76
N VAL A 141 7.90 -6.00 12.72
CA VAL A 141 6.66 -6.71 12.43
C VAL A 141 6.68 -7.16 10.97
N ALA A 142 6.47 -8.45 10.73
CA ALA A 142 6.46 -9.02 9.39
C ALA A 142 5.03 -9.15 8.86
N ALA A 143 4.80 -8.69 7.63
CA ALA A 143 3.55 -8.86 6.90
C ALA A 143 3.79 -9.56 5.57
N LYS A 144 2.91 -10.49 5.19
CA LYS A 144 2.89 -11.08 3.85
C LYS A 144 1.90 -10.34 3.00
N LEU A 145 2.41 -9.49 2.13
CA LEU A 145 1.61 -8.63 1.25
C LEU A 145 2.05 -8.77 -0.20
N PHE A 146 1.09 -8.88 -1.10
CA PHE A 146 1.36 -8.87 -2.55
C PHE A 146 2.46 -9.86 -2.96
N GLY A 147 2.41 -11.08 -2.40
CA GLY A 147 3.35 -12.15 -2.73
C GLY A 147 4.76 -12.02 -2.15
N ARG A 148 5.03 -11.05 -1.26
CA ARG A 148 6.33 -10.85 -0.62
C ARG A 148 6.20 -10.61 0.88
N THR A 149 7.29 -10.78 1.62
CA THR A 149 7.37 -10.41 3.04
C THR A 149 7.90 -8.98 3.14
N VAL A 150 7.16 -8.14 3.85
CA VAL A 150 7.53 -6.75 4.14
C VAL A 150 7.64 -6.58 5.65
N TYR A 151 8.61 -5.82 6.10
CA TYR A 151 8.82 -5.55 7.53
C TYR A 151 8.38 -4.14 7.89
N GLY A 152 8.01 -3.95 9.15
CA GLY A 152 7.52 -2.68 9.63
C GLY A 152 7.77 -2.38 11.09
N ILE A 153 7.50 -1.14 11.45
CA ILE A 153 7.56 -0.62 12.81
C ILE A 153 6.13 -0.36 13.28
N ARG A 154 5.75 -0.97 14.42
CA ARG A 154 4.45 -0.78 15.06
C ARG A 154 4.53 0.34 16.09
N LYS A 155 3.50 1.17 16.12
CA LYS A 155 3.25 2.21 17.12
C LYS A 155 1.88 2.00 17.73
N GLU A 156 1.83 2.03 19.04
CA GLU A 156 0.57 1.97 19.77
C GLU A 156 -0.03 3.37 19.91
N PRO A 157 -1.37 3.50 20.07
CA PRO A 157 -2.02 4.76 20.38
C PRO A 157 -1.44 5.38 21.64
N GLN A 158 -1.28 6.68 21.63
CA GLN A 158 -0.85 7.45 22.81
C GLN A 158 -2.06 8.02 23.52
#